data_cc78713eb8cae3317e95e0c86441dc3c
#
_entry.id   cc78713eb8cae3317e95e0c86441dc3c
#
_cell.length_a   1.000
_cell.length_b   1.000
_cell.length_c   1.000
_cell.angle_alpha   90.00
_cell.angle_beta   90.00
_cell.angle_gamma   90.00
#
_symmetry.space_group_name_H-M   'P 1'
#
loop_
_entity.id
_entity.type
_entity.pdbx_description
1 polymer ?
#
loop_
_entity_poly.entity_id
_entity_poly.type
_entity_poly.pdbx_seq_one_letter_code
_entity_poly.pdbx_strand_id
1 'polypeptide(L)'
;MYAQRAMLLICHKAPPSSIFPLLVVSHSLCSKQVKASTLLEFSLFGLTTVLFRRKKPILGTIIVTDRCNLRCKHCSVNNLTAIIHPYAQVKAEMEQLYAMGVRILFFCGGETFLWKDSGRTIRDLVREAKEMGFRIVNIVTNGTQGLDLPEADLILLSLDGDKEHHNIIRGNTYDLIMRNIEQATSDNICLYMAVNQINKGCIRSVCDVARQQPKVRAVSFNFHTPYPDTRDLVLTREDKVACCAEIEQLMDEGYPIFNLRSAFPYIIDNNFPTPCYQCVVMENGELSTCGRCIHVPGLCDECGYFFAAEYALVFRGNLRVITEMLRTYTRYV
;
A
#
# COMPACT_ATOMS: atom_id res chain seq x y z
N MET A 1 -53.75 60.48 2.61
CA MET A 1 -53.76 61.30 1.35
C MET A 1 -53.16 60.43 0.28
N TYR A 2 -54.07 60.01 -0.61
CA TYR A 2 -53.89 59.68 -2.04
C TYR A 2 -52.80 58.67 -2.41
N ALA A 3 -53.17 57.47 -2.82
CA ALA A 3 -53.87 57.02 -4.04
C ALA A 3 -52.87 56.81 -5.17
N GLN A 4 -52.81 55.80 -5.85
CA GLN A 4 -53.61 54.92 -6.66
C GLN A 4 -52.68 54.17 -7.64
N ARG A 5 -52.88 52.87 -7.74
CA ARG A 5 -53.31 52.10 -8.95
C ARG A 5 -52.38 52.12 -10.15
N ALA A 6 -51.98 50.96 -10.60
CA ALA A 6 -52.51 50.09 -11.63
C ALA A 6 -51.58 48.92 -11.85
N MET A 7 -51.90 47.76 -11.72
CA MET A 7 -52.53 46.67 -12.51
C MET A 7 -52.18 46.68 -14.04
N LEU A 8 -51.41 45.68 -14.49
CA LEU A 8 -51.72 44.76 -15.64
C LEU A 8 -50.52 43.87 -15.92
N LEU A 9 -50.73 42.59 -15.73
CA LEU A 9 -50.92 41.51 -16.74
C LEU A 9 -49.66 40.93 -17.40
N ILE A 10 -49.34 39.72 -16.99
CA ILE A 10 -49.14 38.49 -17.76
C ILE A 10 -48.04 38.51 -18.81
N CYS A 11 -46.99 37.70 -18.58
CA CYS A 11 -46.67 36.63 -19.51
C CYS A 11 -45.68 35.62 -18.88
N HIS A 12 -46.08 34.36 -18.90
CA HIS A 12 -45.24 33.22 -18.59
C HIS A 12 -43.95 33.20 -19.42
N LYS A 13 -42.79 33.09 -18.76
CA LYS A 13 -41.65 32.37 -19.34
C LYS A 13 -40.91 31.68 -18.18
N ALA A 14 -40.83 30.36 -18.31
CA ALA A 14 -40.01 29.51 -17.47
C ALA A 14 -38.55 29.96 -17.49
N PRO A 15 -37.80 29.84 -16.36
CA PRO A 15 -36.37 30.10 -16.38
C PRO A 15 -35.65 28.96 -17.11
N PRO A 16 -34.55 29.28 -17.82
CA PRO A 16 -33.76 28.26 -18.52
C PRO A 16 -33.02 27.38 -17.48
N SER A 17 -33.06 26.10 -17.74
CA SER A 17 -32.28 25.08 -17.07
C SER A 17 -30.83 25.53 -16.88
N SER A 18 -30.40 25.68 -15.64
CA SER A 18 -29.00 25.82 -15.27
C SER A 18 -28.29 24.53 -15.63
N ILE A 19 -27.63 24.54 -16.78
CA ILE A 19 -26.59 23.56 -17.12
C ILE A 19 -25.40 23.84 -16.19
N PHE A 20 -25.26 23.06 -15.14
CA PHE A 20 -23.99 22.94 -14.46
C PHE A 20 -23.01 22.30 -15.45
N PRO A 21 -21.90 22.94 -15.79
CA PRO A 21 -20.84 22.24 -16.50
C PRO A 21 -20.28 21.19 -15.56
N LEU A 22 -20.46 19.92 -15.91
CA LEU A 22 -19.64 18.82 -15.41
C LEU A 22 -18.19 19.20 -15.75
N LEU A 23 -17.50 19.78 -14.78
CA LEU A 23 -16.05 19.84 -14.77
C LEU A 23 -15.57 18.39 -14.69
N VAL A 24 -15.43 17.77 -15.85
CA VAL A 24 -14.57 16.60 -16.03
C VAL A 24 -13.17 17.13 -15.77
N VAL A 25 -12.74 17.05 -14.51
CA VAL A 25 -11.33 17.18 -14.17
C VAL A 25 -10.64 15.99 -14.81
N SER A 26 -10.16 16.17 -16.03
CA SER A 26 -9.21 15.26 -16.63
C SER A 26 -7.95 15.38 -15.79
N HIS A 27 -7.79 14.47 -14.81
CA HIS A 27 -6.51 14.23 -14.20
C HIS A 27 -5.56 13.75 -15.30
N SER A 28 -4.80 14.67 -15.83
CA SER A 28 -3.59 14.38 -16.58
C SER A 28 -2.61 13.82 -15.56
N LEU A 29 -2.77 12.53 -15.25
CA LEU A 29 -1.81 11.74 -14.51
C LEU A 29 -0.53 11.69 -15.34
N CYS A 30 0.44 12.54 -15.01
CA CYS A 30 1.82 12.35 -15.41
C CYS A 30 2.38 11.18 -14.58
N SER A 31 1.80 9.99 -14.75
CA SER A 31 2.32 8.76 -14.17
C SER A 31 3.65 8.46 -14.86
N LYS A 32 4.69 8.25 -14.10
CA LYS A 32 5.89 7.57 -14.59
C LYS A 32 5.42 6.18 -15.05
N GLN A 33 5.09 6.03 -16.32
CA GLN A 33 4.65 4.74 -16.86
C GLN A 33 5.76 3.72 -16.67
N VAL A 34 5.42 2.55 -16.11
CA VAL A 34 6.35 1.41 -16.05
C VAL A 34 6.92 1.20 -17.44
N LYS A 35 8.25 1.24 -17.57
CA LYS A 35 8.91 1.09 -18.87
C LYS A 35 8.51 -0.25 -19.51
N ALA A 36 8.26 -0.26 -20.81
CA ALA A 36 7.92 -1.48 -21.55
C ALA A 36 8.93 -2.61 -21.32
N SER A 37 10.22 -2.27 -21.15
CA SER A 37 11.28 -3.23 -20.80
C SER A 37 11.06 -3.89 -19.44
N THR A 38 10.56 -3.16 -18.46
CA THR A 38 10.24 -3.70 -17.11
C THR A 38 9.05 -4.65 -17.16
N LEU A 39 8.01 -4.30 -17.93
CA LEU A 39 6.86 -5.19 -18.15
C LEU A 39 7.26 -6.47 -18.85
N LEU A 40 8.14 -6.39 -19.87
CA LEU A 40 8.66 -7.55 -20.56
C LEU A 40 9.48 -8.45 -19.63
N GLU A 41 10.36 -7.86 -18.81
CA GLU A 41 11.17 -8.60 -17.83
C GLU A 41 10.29 -9.33 -16.81
N PHE A 42 9.27 -8.66 -16.26
CA PHE A 42 8.33 -9.29 -15.31
C PHE A 42 7.45 -10.35 -15.96
N SER A 43 7.04 -10.15 -17.21
CA SER A 43 6.28 -11.14 -17.97
C SER A 43 7.11 -12.40 -18.23
N LEU A 44 8.36 -12.25 -18.64
CA LEU A 44 9.30 -13.38 -18.85
C LEU A 44 9.62 -14.10 -17.53
N PHE A 45 9.82 -13.32 -16.44
CA PHE A 45 10.01 -13.90 -15.11
C PHE A 45 8.78 -14.71 -14.69
N GLY A 46 7.59 -14.14 -14.82
CA GLY A 46 6.32 -14.82 -14.49
C GLY A 46 6.13 -16.08 -15.31
N LEU A 47 6.28 -15.99 -16.64
CA LEU A 47 6.14 -17.12 -17.53
C LEU A 47 7.10 -18.28 -17.19
N THR A 48 8.39 -17.96 -16.99
CA THR A 48 9.40 -18.97 -16.65
C THR A 48 9.16 -19.56 -15.26
N THR A 49 8.68 -18.77 -14.30
CA THR A 49 8.37 -19.22 -12.95
C THR A 49 7.17 -20.17 -12.95
N VAL A 50 6.12 -19.84 -13.70
CA VAL A 50 4.91 -20.68 -13.83
C VAL A 50 5.24 -21.98 -14.57
N LEU A 51 5.90 -21.90 -15.74
CA LEU A 51 6.23 -23.08 -16.56
C LEU A 51 7.17 -24.07 -15.86
N PHE A 52 8.16 -23.56 -15.16
CA PHE A 52 9.16 -24.41 -14.50
C PHE A 52 8.95 -24.57 -13.00
N ARG A 53 7.81 -24.06 -12.45
CA ARG A 53 7.45 -24.09 -11.02
C ARG A 53 8.59 -23.63 -10.10
N ARG A 54 9.32 -22.59 -10.52
CA ARG A 54 10.49 -22.11 -9.79
C ARG A 54 10.07 -21.34 -8.53
N LYS A 55 10.70 -21.67 -7.40
CA LYS A 55 10.60 -20.92 -6.14
C LYS A 55 11.62 -19.78 -6.13
N LYS A 56 11.51 -18.84 -7.09
CA LYS A 56 12.46 -17.74 -7.25
C LYS A 56 11.80 -16.43 -6.76
N PRO A 57 12.43 -15.65 -5.87
CA PRO A 57 11.86 -14.40 -5.39
C PRO A 57 11.88 -13.34 -6.49
N ILE A 58 10.86 -12.50 -6.53
CA ILE A 58 10.75 -11.28 -7.34
C ILE A 58 10.66 -10.04 -6.47
N LEU A 59 10.02 -10.18 -5.29
CA LEU A 59 9.83 -9.16 -4.30
C LEU A 59 10.73 -9.43 -3.10
N GLY A 60 11.49 -8.43 -2.67
CA GLY A 60 12.30 -8.46 -1.46
C GLY A 60 11.98 -7.29 -0.56
N THR A 61 12.04 -7.53 0.73
CA THR A 61 11.92 -6.51 1.76
C THR A 61 13.18 -6.49 2.60
N ILE A 62 13.71 -5.31 2.92
CA ILE A 62 14.78 -5.14 3.88
C ILE A 62 14.24 -4.37 5.08
N ILE A 63 14.40 -4.95 6.27
CA ILE A 63 14.11 -4.27 7.53
C ILE A 63 15.35 -3.46 7.91
N VAL A 64 15.32 -2.16 7.66
CA VAL A 64 16.50 -1.30 7.85
C VAL A 64 16.70 -0.87 9.30
N THR A 65 15.65 -0.96 10.11
CA THR A 65 15.69 -0.58 11.54
C THR A 65 14.47 -1.12 12.27
N ASP A 66 14.64 -1.46 13.55
CA ASP A 66 13.52 -1.72 14.47
C ASP A 66 13.06 -0.44 15.19
N ARG A 67 13.87 0.62 15.13
CA ARG A 67 13.54 1.88 15.78
C ARG A 67 12.31 2.53 15.17
N CYS A 68 11.35 2.89 16.02
CA CYS A 68 10.15 3.63 15.63
C CYS A 68 9.83 4.71 16.67
N ASN A 69 9.23 5.79 16.22
CA ASN A 69 8.71 6.85 17.10
C ASN A 69 7.26 6.63 17.53
N LEU A 70 6.63 5.54 17.07
CA LEU A 70 5.27 5.14 17.44
C LEU A 70 5.25 3.79 18.16
N ARG A 71 4.09 3.48 18.79
CA ARG A 71 3.77 2.20 19.44
C ARG A 71 2.37 1.76 19.04
N CYS A 72 2.21 1.40 17.76
CA CYS A 72 0.90 1.03 17.20
C CYS A 72 0.40 -0.29 17.79
N LYS A 73 -0.91 -0.39 18.07
CA LYS A 73 -1.53 -1.56 18.74
C LYS A 73 -1.36 -2.87 17.95
N HIS A 74 -1.31 -2.80 16.61
CA HIS A 74 -1.23 -3.98 15.72
C HIS A 74 0.18 -4.26 15.20
N CYS A 75 1.21 -3.56 15.71
CA CYS A 75 2.55 -3.59 15.15
C CYS A 75 3.31 -4.86 15.50
N SER A 76 3.77 -5.60 14.50
CA SER A 76 4.61 -6.79 14.66
C SER A 76 6.08 -6.48 14.94
N VAL A 77 6.55 -5.27 14.61
CA VAL A 77 7.95 -4.82 14.84
C VAL A 77 8.11 -4.21 16.22
N ASN A 78 7.21 -3.33 16.60
CA ASN A 78 6.99 -2.74 17.93
C ASN A 78 8.24 -2.30 18.71
N ASN A 79 9.26 -1.73 18.04
CA ASN A 79 10.51 -1.28 18.70
C ASN A 79 11.22 -2.37 19.54
N LEU A 80 11.15 -3.63 19.14
CA LEU A 80 11.65 -4.74 19.94
C LEU A 80 13.11 -4.57 20.37
N THR A 81 13.96 -4.08 19.47
CA THR A 81 15.40 -3.93 19.72
C THR A 81 15.91 -2.49 19.58
N ALA A 82 15.14 -1.60 18.96
CA ALA A 82 15.53 -0.23 18.59
C ALA A 82 16.86 -0.14 17.78
N ILE A 83 17.27 -1.24 17.14
CA ILE A 83 18.50 -1.32 16.34
C ILE A 83 18.31 -0.53 15.03
N ILE A 84 19.36 0.16 14.62
CA ILE A 84 19.53 0.73 13.27
C ILE A 84 20.61 -0.13 12.59
N HIS A 85 20.23 -0.80 11.49
CA HIS A 85 21.18 -1.65 10.78
C HIS A 85 22.22 -0.80 10.06
N PRO A 86 23.52 -1.14 10.16
CA PRO A 86 24.59 -0.39 9.51
C PRO A 86 24.45 -0.37 7.98
N TYR A 87 24.84 0.72 7.35
CA TYR A 87 24.82 0.86 5.89
C TYR A 87 25.50 -0.31 5.15
N ALA A 88 26.67 -0.74 5.64
CA ALA A 88 27.41 -1.84 5.01
C ALA A 88 26.59 -3.14 4.99
N GLN A 89 25.84 -3.41 6.06
CA GLN A 89 24.94 -4.57 6.13
C GLN A 89 23.77 -4.43 5.16
N VAL A 90 23.04 -3.29 5.20
CA VAL A 90 21.90 -3.04 4.30
C VAL A 90 22.32 -3.14 2.85
N LYS A 91 23.51 -2.62 2.50
CA LYS A 91 24.08 -2.74 1.15
C LYS A 91 24.33 -4.19 0.76
N ALA A 92 24.96 -4.98 1.61
CA ALA A 92 25.18 -6.41 1.35
C ALA A 92 23.86 -7.18 1.18
N GLU A 93 22.84 -6.83 1.97
CA GLU A 93 21.48 -7.39 1.84
C GLU A 93 20.82 -7.01 0.49
N MET A 94 20.97 -5.76 0.01
CA MET A 94 20.53 -5.35 -1.33
C MET A 94 21.24 -6.16 -2.42
N GLU A 95 22.56 -6.29 -2.35
CA GLU A 95 23.36 -7.06 -3.32
C GLU A 95 22.92 -8.54 -3.35
N GLN A 96 22.71 -9.15 -2.19
CA GLN A 96 22.23 -10.52 -2.09
C GLN A 96 20.84 -10.69 -2.73
N LEU A 97 19.87 -9.85 -2.38
CA LEU A 97 18.53 -9.91 -2.95
C LEU A 97 18.55 -9.70 -4.46
N TYR A 98 19.36 -8.76 -4.95
CA TYR A 98 19.50 -8.51 -6.39
C TYR A 98 20.07 -9.74 -7.12
N ALA A 99 21.11 -10.38 -6.57
CA ALA A 99 21.71 -11.60 -7.09
C ALA A 99 20.72 -12.78 -7.12
N MET A 100 19.82 -12.88 -6.13
CA MET A 100 18.74 -13.87 -6.09
C MET A 100 17.67 -13.66 -7.18
N GLY A 101 17.63 -12.48 -7.80
CA GLY A 101 16.68 -12.12 -8.86
C GLY A 101 15.52 -11.24 -8.40
N VAL A 102 15.57 -10.71 -7.18
CA VAL A 102 14.63 -9.68 -6.73
C VAL A 102 14.76 -8.44 -7.60
N ARG A 103 13.61 -7.88 -8.02
CA ARG A 103 13.54 -6.66 -8.84
C ARG A 103 12.58 -5.63 -8.28
N ILE A 104 11.73 -6.04 -7.33
CA ILE A 104 10.84 -5.17 -6.55
C ILE A 104 11.37 -5.16 -5.13
N LEU A 105 11.85 -4.02 -4.65
CA LEU A 105 12.44 -3.86 -3.33
C LEU A 105 11.55 -2.97 -2.46
N PHE A 106 11.34 -3.40 -1.22
CA PHE A 106 10.72 -2.60 -0.17
C PHE A 106 11.72 -2.34 0.95
N PHE A 107 11.83 -1.09 1.36
CA PHE A 107 12.45 -0.77 2.64
C PHE A 107 11.37 -0.63 3.70
N CYS A 108 11.47 -1.41 4.74
CA CYS A 108 10.55 -1.46 5.88
C CYS A 108 11.33 -1.35 7.20
N GLY A 109 10.61 -1.38 8.30
CA GLY A 109 11.20 -1.42 9.62
C GLY A 109 10.25 -0.93 10.69
N GLY A 110 10.78 -0.33 11.76
CA GLY A 110 10.02 0.46 12.69
C GLY A 110 9.50 1.72 11.99
N GLU A 111 10.37 2.72 11.78
CA GLU A 111 10.11 3.86 10.91
C GLU A 111 11.31 4.10 9.99
N THR A 112 11.12 3.92 8.71
CA THR A 112 12.19 3.93 7.70
C THR A 112 12.90 5.28 7.58
N PHE A 113 12.20 6.40 7.74
CA PHE A 113 12.79 7.74 7.71
C PHE A 113 13.67 8.04 8.95
N LEU A 114 13.61 7.23 10.00
CA LEU A 114 14.53 7.34 11.13
C LEU A 114 15.87 6.64 10.89
N TRP A 115 15.97 5.84 9.80
CA TRP A 115 17.23 5.21 9.45
C TRP A 115 18.28 6.24 9.03
N LYS A 116 19.40 6.25 9.73
CA LYS A 116 20.56 7.08 9.43
C LYS A 116 21.82 6.33 9.84
N ASP A 117 22.80 6.26 8.96
CA ASP A 117 24.12 5.73 9.26
C ASP A 117 25.19 6.42 8.43
N SER A 118 26.31 6.78 9.06
CA SER A 118 27.50 7.36 8.41
C SER A 118 27.16 8.54 7.47
N GLY A 119 26.23 9.41 7.87
CA GLY A 119 25.78 10.56 7.11
C GLY A 119 24.76 10.24 5.99
N ARG A 120 24.41 8.97 5.77
CA ARG A 120 23.41 8.50 4.82
C ARG A 120 22.03 8.44 5.44
N THR A 121 21.01 8.51 4.59
CA THR A 121 19.59 8.43 4.94
C THR A 121 18.89 7.38 4.07
N ILE A 122 17.61 7.14 4.31
CA ILE A 122 16.79 6.25 3.47
C ILE A 122 16.79 6.69 1.99
N ARG A 123 16.94 7.98 1.69
CA ARG A 123 17.04 8.52 0.33
C ARG A 123 18.25 7.96 -0.42
N ASP A 124 19.39 7.85 0.27
CA ASP A 124 20.62 7.32 -0.31
C ASP A 124 20.47 5.82 -0.63
N LEU A 125 19.82 5.06 0.26
CA LEU A 125 19.52 3.64 -0.01
C LEU A 125 18.59 3.46 -1.21
N VAL A 126 17.56 4.30 -1.34
CA VAL A 126 16.64 4.25 -2.51
C VAL A 126 17.39 4.53 -3.80
N ARG A 127 18.25 5.54 -3.84
CA ARG A 127 19.06 5.87 -5.01
C ARG A 127 19.99 4.72 -5.37
N GLU A 128 20.73 4.19 -4.40
CA GLU A 128 21.66 3.09 -4.61
C GLU A 128 20.95 1.81 -5.10
N ALA A 129 19.77 1.49 -4.54
CA ALA A 129 18.96 0.38 -5.03
C ALA A 129 18.56 0.56 -6.52
N LYS A 130 18.18 1.79 -6.91
CA LYS A 130 17.87 2.10 -8.31
C LYS A 130 19.10 1.96 -9.21
N GLU A 131 20.27 2.45 -8.79
CA GLU A 131 21.54 2.32 -9.49
C GLU A 131 21.96 0.86 -9.62
N MET A 132 21.75 0.04 -8.60
CA MET A 132 21.99 -1.41 -8.62
C MET A 132 21.10 -2.14 -9.64
N GLY A 133 19.97 -1.54 -10.04
CA GLY A 133 19.07 -2.06 -11.07
C GLY A 133 17.77 -2.67 -10.58
N PHE A 134 17.39 -2.44 -9.31
CA PHE A 134 16.03 -2.73 -8.88
C PHE A 134 15.05 -1.90 -9.71
N ARG A 135 14.00 -2.53 -10.21
CA ARG A 135 13.03 -1.89 -11.15
C ARG A 135 12.01 -1.05 -10.42
N ILE A 136 11.60 -1.53 -9.26
CA ILE A 136 10.64 -0.86 -8.39
C ILE A 136 11.26 -0.82 -6.99
N VAL A 137 11.33 0.37 -6.40
CA VAL A 137 11.84 0.59 -5.04
C VAL A 137 10.81 1.38 -4.26
N ASN A 138 10.23 0.73 -3.28
CA ASN A 138 9.17 1.27 -2.44
C ASN A 138 9.65 1.40 -0.99
N ILE A 139 9.02 2.28 -0.23
CA ILE A 139 9.22 2.38 1.21
C ILE A 139 7.89 2.27 1.95
N VAL A 140 7.96 1.80 3.19
CA VAL A 140 6.84 1.80 4.14
C VAL A 140 7.14 2.76 5.25
N THR A 141 6.21 3.67 5.56
CA THR A 141 6.40 4.69 6.59
C THR A 141 5.09 4.99 7.34
N ASN A 142 5.24 5.44 8.59
CA ASN A 142 4.12 5.99 9.35
C ASN A 142 3.82 7.47 9.00
N GLY A 143 4.64 8.09 8.17
CA GLY A 143 4.43 9.43 7.63
C GLY A 143 4.70 10.58 8.58
N THR A 144 5.15 10.34 9.81
CA THR A 144 5.38 11.42 10.80
C THR A 144 6.64 12.23 10.57
N GLN A 145 7.57 11.71 9.77
CA GLN A 145 8.86 12.36 9.45
C GLN A 145 8.84 13.14 8.11
N GLY A 146 7.66 13.32 7.52
CA GLY A 146 7.48 13.87 6.18
C GLY A 146 7.39 12.80 5.10
N LEU A 147 7.10 13.23 3.86
CA LEU A 147 6.84 12.35 2.72
C LEU A 147 7.61 12.78 1.46
N ASP A 148 8.68 13.55 1.62
CA ASP A 148 9.49 14.02 0.49
C ASP A 148 10.55 12.99 0.09
N LEU A 149 10.17 12.06 -0.79
CA LEU A 149 11.07 11.06 -1.38
C LEU A 149 10.64 10.73 -2.82
N PRO A 150 10.84 11.66 -3.75
CA PRO A 150 10.43 11.47 -5.15
C PRO A 150 11.22 10.39 -5.89
N GLU A 151 12.34 9.93 -5.33
CA GLU A 151 13.14 8.86 -5.88
C GLU A 151 12.47 7.47 -5.74
N ALA A 152 11.64 7.27 -4.71
CA ALA A 152 10.86 6.05 -4.56
C ALA A 152 9.76 5.95 -5.61
N ASP A 153 9.42 4.73 -6.03
CA ASP A 153 8.29 4.52 -6.94
C ASP A 153 6.97 4.68 -6.20
N LEU A 154 6.85 4.10 -5.00
CA LEU A 154 5.74 4.33 -4.08
C LEU A 154 6.22 4.52 -2.64
N ILE A 155 5.56 5.42 -1.95
CA ILE A 155 5.60 5.58 -0.49
C ILE A 155 4.33 4.95 0.07
N LEU A 156 4.45 3.76 0.68
CA LEU A 156 3.33 3.12 1.37
C LEU A 156 3.15 3.80 2.71
N LEU A 157 2.21 4.73 2.75
CA LEU A 157 1.90 5.54 3.92
C LEU A 157 0.83 4.86 4.77
N SER A 158 1.18 4.53 6.00
CA SER A 158 0.26 3.91 6.93
C SER A 158 -0.86 4.87 7.36
N LEU A 159 -2.10 4.55 6.98
CA LEU A 159 -3.31 5.27 7.42
C LEU A 159 -4.41 4.25 7.76
N ASP A 160 -4.77 4.15 9.05
CA ASP A 160 -5.63 3.08 9.58
C ASP A 160 -7.05 3.55 9.93
N GLY A 161 -7.62 4.40 9.10
CA GLY A 161 -9.00 4.83 9.26
C GLY A 161 -9.18 6.35 9.25
N ASP A 162 -10.34 6.80 9.71
CA ASP A 162 -10.58 8.21 10.02
C ASP A 162 -9.73 8.66 11.22
N LYS A 163 -9.85 9.92 11.60
CA LYS A 163 -9.04 10.52 12.68
C LYS A 163 -9.16 9.78 14.00
N GLU A 164 -10.37 9.37 14.38
CA GLU A 164 -10.63 8.70 15.65
C GLU A 164 -9.96 7.32 15.67
N HIS A 165 -10.29 6.47 14.72
CA HIS A 165 -9.80 5.09 14.66
C HIS A 165 -8.29 5.02 14.40
N HIS A 166 -7.76 5.87 13.50
CA HIS A 166 -6.32 5.97 13.30
C HIS A 166 -5.59 6.34 14.60
N ASN A 167 -6.09 7.35 15.33
CA ASN A 167 -5.47 7.79 16.57
C ASN A 167 -5.56 6.74 17.69
N ILE A 168 -6.62 5.95 17.73
CA ILE A 168 -6.75 4.81 18.66
C ILE A 168 -5.67 3.76 18.40
N ILE A 169 -5.35 3.50 17.12
CA ILE A 169 -4.39 2.46 16.71
C ILE A 169 -2.95 2.96 16.76
N ARG A 170 -2.67 4.18 16.23
CA ARG A 170 -1.32 4.70 16.00
C ARG A 170 -0.91 5.87 16.88
N GLY A 171 -1.78 6.29 17.81
CA GLY A 171 -1.57 7.51 18.58
C GLY A 171 -1.98 8.76 17.81
N ASN A 172 -1.90 9.93 18.45
CA ASN A 172 -2.42 11.20 17.92
C ASN A 172 -1.58 11.75 16.73
N THR A 173 -1.54 11.01 15.61
CA THR A 173 -0.71 11.34 14.44
C THR A 173 -1.50 11.71 13.19
N TYR A 174 -2.82 11.51 13.16
CA TYR A 174 -3.64 11.75 11.97
C TYR A 174 -3.46 13.14 11.37
N ASP A 175 -3.61 14.20 12.16
CA ASP A 175 -3.50 15.58 11.65
C ASP A 175 -2.10 15.92 11.15
N LEU A 176 -1.05 15.33 11.75
CA LEU A 176 0.32 15.48 11.28
C LEU A 176 0.50 14.80 9.92
N ILE A 177 -0.03 13.59 9.75
CA ILE A 177 0.04 12.85 8.49
C ILE A 177 -0.71 13.61 7.40
N MET A 178 -1.90 14.11 7.66
CA MET A 178 -2.66 14.91 6.69
C MET A 178 -1.88 16.13 6.22
N ARG A 179 -1.27 16.88 7.13
CA ARG A 179 -0.38 18.01 6.76
C ARG A 179 0.83 17.55 5.94
N ASN A 180 1.43 16.42 6.28
CA ASN A 180 2.59 15.90 5.53
C ASN A 180 2.20 15.46 4.12
N ILE A 181 0.97 14.92 3.91
CA ILE A 181 0.44 14.64 2.57
C ILE A 181 0.30 15.93 1.77
N GLU A 182 -0.30 16.97 2.36
CA GLU A 182 -0.49 18.27 1.69
C GLU A 182 0.84 18.91 1.29
N GLN A 183 1.87 18.77 2.13
CA GLN A 183 3.21 19.31 1.91
C GLN A 183 4.10 18.45 1.01
N ALA A 184 3.68 17.23 0.66
CA ALA A 184 4.46 16.34 -0.20
C ALA A 184 4.73 16.96 -1.57
N THR A 185 5.95 16.79 -2.08
CA THR A 185 6.39 17.36 -3.37
C THR A 185 6.12 16.43 -4.54
N SER A 186 5.83 15.17 -4.29
CA SER A 186 5.57 14.13 -5.30
C SER A 186 4.19 13.48 -5.10
N ASP A 187 3.69 12.83 -6.14
CA ASP A 187 2.39 12.15 -6.19
C ASP A 187 2.51 10.61 -6.08
N ASN A 188 3.56 10.13 -5.42
CA ASN A 188 3.87 8.70 -5.31
C ASN A 188 3.40 8.07 -3.99
N ILE A 189 2.42 8.66 -3.32
CA ILE A 189 1.87 8.16 -2.05
C ILE A 189 0.81 7.09 -2.35
N CYS A 190 0.94 5.93 -1.71
CA CYS A 190 -0.08 4.90 -1.63
C CYS A 190 -0.50 4.76 -0.17
N LEU A 191 -1.77 5.03 0.16
CA LEU A 191 -2.27 4.78 1.50
C LEU A 191 -2.28 3.28 1.77
N TYR A 192 -1.79 2.88 2.93
CA TYR A 192 -1.65 1.48 3.30
C TYR A 192 -2.36 1.23 4.63
N MET A 193 -3.50 0.54 4.58
CA MET A 193 -4.36 0.27 5.72
C MET A 193 -4.29 -1.19 6.15
N ALA A 194 -4.01 -1.42 7.44
CA ALA A 194 -4.14 -2.72 8.08
C ALA A 194 -5.52 -2.83 8.74
N VAL A 195 -6.48 -3.43 8.03
CA VAL A 195 -7.87 -3.58 8.48
C VAL A 195 -7.94 -4.58 9.62
N ASN A 196 -8.55 -4.19 10.73
CA ASN A 196 -8.69 -4.97 11.96
C ASN A 196 -10.01 -4.66 12.66
N GLN A 197 -10.28 -5.28 13.80
CA GLN A 197 -11.55 -5.10 14.54
C GLN A 197 -11.85 -3.65 14.94
N ILE A 198 -10.83 -2.81 15.14
CA ILE A 198 -11.04 -1.41 15.52
C ILE A 198 -11.52 -0.58 14.32
N ASN A 199 -10.93 -0.80 13.12
CA ASN A 199 -11.09 0.11 11.98
C ASN A 199 -11.82 -0.50 10.77
N LYS A 200 -12.39 -1.68 10.87
CA LYS A 200 -13.09 -2.37 9.76
C LYS A 200 -14.21 -1.54 9.11
N GLY A 201 -14.80 -0.60 9.83
CA GLY A 201 -15.80 0.33 9.31
C GLY A 201 -15.24 1.60 8.66
N CYS A 202 -13.90 1.74 8.53
CA CYS A 202 -13.26 2.97 8.04
C CYS A 202 -12.67 2.84 6.63
N ILE A 203 -12.96 1.77 5.89
CA ILE A 203 -12.42 1.52 4.54
C ILE A 203 -12.74 2.69 3.61
N ARG A 204 -14.01 3.10 3.56
CA ARG A 204 -14.46 4.25 2.76
C ARG A 204 -13.74 5.55 3.16
N SER A 205 -13.58 5.82 4.46
CA SER A 205 -12.94 7.04 4.93
C SER A 205 -11.49 7.16 4.42
N VAL A 206 -10.74 6.06 4.37
CA VAL A 206 -9.37 6.04 3.80
C VAL A 206 -9.39 6.26 2.29
N CYS A 207 -10.35 5.67 1.59
CA CYS A 207 -10.54 5.89 0.15
C CYS A 207 -10.91 7.34 -0.16
N ASP A 208 -11.75 7.99 0.67
CA ASP A 208 -12.12 9.39 0.52
C ASP A 208 -10.91 10.32 0.67
N VAL A 209 -9.98 10.03 1.58
CA VAL A 209 -8.69 10.75 1.66
C VAL A 209 -7.94 10.63 0.34
N ALA A 210 -7.84 9.43 -0.25
CA ALA A 210 -7.16 9.24 -1.52
C ALA A 210 -7.82 10.00 -2.68
N ARG A 211 -9.14 10.12 -2.68
CA ARG A 211 -9.88 10.88 -3.70
C ARG A 211 -9.69 12.40 -3.54
N GLN A 212 -9.54 12.87 -2.31
CA GLN A 212 -9.40 14.30 -1.99
C GLN A 212 -7.96 14.81 -2.10
N GLN A 213 -6.97 13.95 -1.94
CA GLN A 213 -5.56 14.30 -1.89
C GLN A 213 -4.85 13.99 -3.21
N PRO A 214 -4.49 14.99 -4.04
CA PRO A 214 -3.91 14.76 -5.36
C PRO A 214 -2.51 14.11 -5.32
N LYS A 215 -1.87 14.09 -4.15
CA LYS A 215 -0.58 13.43 -3.93
C LYS A 215 -0.71 11.93 -3.65
N VAL A 216 -1.94 11.48 -3.37
CA VAL A 216 -2.24 10.07 -3.13
C VAL A 216 -2.65 9.42 -4.44
N ARG A 217 -1.84 8.46 -4.88
CA ARG A 217 -2.02 7.75 -6.15
C ARG A 217 -2.96 6.55 -6.00
N ALA A 218 -2.90 5.86 -4.87
CA ALA A 218 -3.70 4.66 -4.63
C ALA A 218 -3.92 4.38 -3.14
N VAL A 219 -4.79 3.42 -2.87
CA VAL A 219 -5.00 2.81 -1.55
C VAL A 219 -4.73 1.32 -1.65
N SER A 220 -4.05 0.75 -0.68
CA SER A 220 -3.84 -0.69 -0.54
C SER A 220 -4.27 -1.17 0.83
N PHE A 221 -4.99 -2.26 0.88
CA PHE A 221 -5.50 -2.88 2.10
C PHE A 221 -4.79 -4.18 2.39
N ASN A 222 -4.58 -4.47 3.69
CA ASN A 222 -4.32 -5.80 4.21
C ASN A 222 -5.24 -6.06 5.39
N PHE A 223 -5.55 -7.32 5.65
CA PHE A 223 -6.13 -7.70 6.91
C PHE A 223 -5.03 -7.84 7.97
N HIS A 224 -5.37 -7.57 9.21
CA HIS A 224 -4.45 -7.80 10.32
C HIS A 224 -4.09 -9.29 10.42
N THR A 225 -2.78 -9.57 10.44
CA THR A 225 -2.26 -10.91 10.74
C THR A 225 -2.09 -11.02 12.26
N PRO A 226 -2.77 -11.97 12.94
CA PRO A 226 -2.90 -11.97 14.40
C PRO A 226 -1.67 -12.54 15.10
N TYR A 227 -0.64 -11.70 15.26
CA TYR A 227 0.47 -12.06 16.13
C TYR A 227 0.00 -12.33 17.57
N PRO A 228 0.75 -13.12 18.38
CA PRO A 228 0.27 -13.57 19.69
C PRO A 228 -0.30 -12.46 20.58
N ASP A 229 0.32 -11.29 20.61
CA ASP A 229 -0.07 -10.15 21.45
C ASP A 229 -1.18 -9.26 20.83
N THR A 230 -1.67 -9.61 19.65
CA THR A 230 -2.63 -8.78 18.88
C THR A 230 -3.81 -9.58 18.34
N ARG A 231 -4.11 -10.73 18.94
CA ARG A 231 -5.17 -11.63 18.50
C ARG A 231 -6.58 -11.06 18.68
N ASP A 232 -6.75 -10.12 19.58
CA ASP A 232 -7.99 -9.37 19.79
C ASP A 232 -8.37 -8.46 18.62
N LEU A 233 -7.43 -8.20 17.72
CA LEU A 233 -7.63 -7.37 16.53
C LEU A 233 -8.00 -8.18 15.27
N VAL A 234 -8.05 -9.52 15.35
CA VAL A 234 -8.31 -10.38 14.19
C VAL A 234 -9.75 -10.21 13.70
N LEU A 235 -9.92 -10.17 12.38
CA LEU A 235 -11.22 -10.16 11.72
C LEU A 235 -11.84 -11.56 11.69
N THR A 236 -13.13 -11.67 11.94
CA THR A 236 -13.88 -12.91 11.65
C THR A 236 -13.98 -13.11 10.14
N ARG A 237 -14.40 -14.31 9.70
CA ARG A 237 -14.64 -14.57 8.28
C ARG A 237 -15.72 -13.65 7.72
N GLU A 238 -16.79 -13.42 8.49
CA GLU A 238 -17.89 -12.52 8.15
C GLU A 238 -17.41 -11.08 7.99
N ASP A 239 -16.54 -10.61 8.87
CA ASP A 239 -15.91 -9.30 8.76
C ASP A 239 -15.07 -9.18 7.47
N LYS A 240 -14.26 -10.21 7.15
CA LYS A 240 -13.46 -10.25 5.92
C LYS A 240 -14.35 -10.18 4.66
N VAL A 241 -15.48 -10.92 4.66
CA VAL A 241 -16.46 -10.88 3.56
C VAL A 241 -17.04 -9.48 3.42
N ALA A 242 -17.48 -8.86 4.51
CA ALA A 242 -18.06 -7.51 4.49
C ALA A 242 -17.04 -6.46 4.01
N CYS A 243 -15.80 -6.51 4.52
CA CYS A 243 -14.72 -5.62 4.09
C CYS A 243 -14.39 -5.78 2.61
N CYS A 244 -14.28 -7.01 2.10
CA CYS A 244 -14.02 -7.24 0.68
C CYS A 244 -15.17 -6.74 -0.20
N ALA A 245 -16.43 -6.93 0.22
CA ALA A 245 -17.59 -6.42 -0.50
C ALA A 245 -17.58 -4.88 -0.57
N GLU A 246 -17.24 -4.20 0.52
CA GLU A 246 -17.09 -2.74 0.54
C GLU A 246 -15.95 -2.28 -0.37
N ILE A 247 -14.79 -2.96 -0.35
CA ILE A 247 -13.66 -2.65 -1.22
C ILE A 247 -14.06 -2.83 -2.69
N GLU A 248 -14.77 -3.91 -3.04
CA GLU A 248 -15.29 -4.14 -4.40
C GLU A 248 -16.24 -3.03 -4.85
N GLN A 249 -17.17 -2.62 -3.99
CA GLN A 249 -18.08 -1.52 -4.28
C GLN A 249 -17.30 -0.23 -4.54
N LEU A 250 -16.29 0.09 -3.73
CA LEU A 250 -15.44 1.26 -3.92
C LEU A 250 -14.63 1.20 -5.23
N MET A 251 -14.16 0.02 -5.63
CA MET A 251 -13.54 -0.17 -6.95
C MET A 251 -14.52 0.13 -8.08
N ASP A 252 -15.78 -0.30 -7.96
CA ASP A 252 -16.83 -0.02 -8.95
C ASP A 252 -17.23 1.47 -8.98
N GLU A 253 -17.15 2.16 -7.84
CA GLU A 253 -17.30 3.62 -7.72
C GLU A 253 -16.08 4.39 -8.27
N GLY A 254 -15.03 3.70 -8.73
CA GLY A 254 -13.82 4.27 -9.35
C GLY A 254 -12.79 4.82 -8.39
N TYR A 255 -12.79 4.41 -7.13
CA TYR A 255 -11.70 4.75 -6.20
C TYR A 255 -10.37 4.10 -6.60
N PRO A 256 -9.23 4.75 -6.34
CA PRO A 256 -7.91 4.27 -6.78
C PRO A 256 -7.39 3.17 -5.84
N ILE A 257 -7.95 1.96 -5.94
CA ILE A 257 -7.58 0.83 -5.09
C ILE A 257 -6.57 -0.06 -5.82
N PHE A 258 -5.47 -0.39 -5.13
CA PHE A 258 -4.34 -1.15 -5.68
C PHE A 258 -4.53 -2.67 -5.59
N ASN A 259 -5.38 -3.15 -4.66
CA ASN A 259 -5.63 -4.57 -4.46
C ASN A 259 -6.28 -5.24 -5.67
N LEU A 260 -6.07 -6.55 -5.80
CA LEU A 260 -6.61 -7.35 -6.89
C LEU A 260 -7.92 -8.03 -6.46
N ARG A 261 -9.05 -7.58 -7.00
CA ARG A 261 -10.40 -8.11 -6.71
C ARG A 261 -10.47 -9.63 -6.83
N SER A 262 -9.83 -10.18 -7.87
CA SER A 262 -9.85 -11.62 -8.12
C SER A 262 -9.11 -12.46 -7.08
N ALA A 263 -8.35 -11.84 -6.17
CA ALA A 263 -7.70 -12.50 -5.05
C ALA A 263 -8.57 -12.54 -3.77
N PHE A 264 -9.64 -11.75 -3.67
CA PHE A 264 -10.45 -11.62 -2.46
C PHE A 264 -11.04 -12.93 -1.94
N PRO A 265 -11.61 -13.81 -2.76
CA PRO A 265 -12.12 -15.09 -2.25
C PRO A 265 -11.05 -15.95 -1.57
N TYR A 266 -9.81 -15.84 -2.05
CA TYR A 266 -8.69 -16.59 -1.51
C TYR A 266 -8.18 -16.03 -0.19
N ILE A 267 -8.15 -14.71 -0.02
CA ILE A 267 -7.71 -14.10 1.24
C ILE A 267 -8.78 -14.20 2.33
N ILE A 268 -10.07 -14.18 1.99
CA ILE A 268 -11.17 -14.40 2.92
C ILE A 268 -11.04 -15.77 3.60
N ASP A 269 -10.82 -16.82 2.81
CA ASP A 269 -10.77 -18.18 3.28
C ASP A 269 -9.34 -18.69 3.54
N ASN A 270 -8.33 -17.83 3.42
CA ASN A 270 -6.90 -18.19 3.48
C ASN A 270 -6.53 -19.37 2.57
N ASN A 271 -7.24 -19.51 1.44
CA ASN A 271 -7.08 -20.62 0.49
C ASN A 271 -6.10 -20.26 -0.63
N PHE A 272 -4.86 -19.96 -0.25
CA PHE A 272 -3.75 -19.72 -1.16
C PHE A 272 -2.45 -20.29 -0.59
N PRO A 273 -1.43 -20.54 -1.43
CA PRO A 273 -0.17 -21.10 -0.96
C PRO A 273 0.58 -20.20 -0.01
N THR A 274 0.82 -20.68 1.18
CA THR A 274 1.67 -20.05 2.19
C THR A 274 2.83 -20.97 2.57
N PRO A 275 4.04 -20.41 2.84
CA PRO A 275 4.46 -19.03 2.57
C PRO A 275 4.57 -18.75 1.06
N CYS A 276 4.44 -17.47 0.68
CA CYS A 276 4.67 -17.04 -0.70
C CYS A 276 6.17 -17.00 -0.99
N TYR A 277 6.70 -17.98 -1.73
CA TYR A 277 8.13 -18.06 -2.05
C TYR A 277 8.65 -16.99 -3.01
N GLN A 278 7.75 -16.22 -3.64
CA GLN A 278 8.09 -15.09 -4.47
C GLN A 278 8.43 -13.83 -3.68
N CYS A 279 8.14 -13.84 -2.37
CA CYS A 279 8.42 -12.76 -1.44
C CYS A 279 9.45 -13.22 -0.40
N VAL A 280 10.49 -12.44 -0.19
CA VAL A 280 11.53 -12.70 0.81
C VAL A 280 11.80 -11.46 1.64
N VAL A 281 12.25 -11.65 2.86
CA VAL A 281 12.60 -10.57 3.80
C VAL A 281 14.01 -10.78 4.30
N MET A 282 14.81 -9.73 4.24
CA MET A 282 16.12 -9.63 4.91
C MET A 282 15.96 -8.81 6.18
N GLU A 283 16.42 -9.38 7.27
CA GLU A 283 16.38 -8.73 8.57
C GLU A 283 17.61 -9.14 9.37
N ASN A 284 18.42 -8.15 9.76
CA ASN A 284 19.65 -8.37 10.55
C ASN A 284 20.59 -9.44 9.92
N GLY A 285 20.72 -9.43 8.59
CA GLY A 285 21.54 -10.39 7.85
C GLY A 285 20.91 -11.77 7.64
N GLU A 286 19.70 -12.01 8.18
CA GLU A 286 18.97 -13.25 8.02
C GLU A 286 17.95 -13.15 6.89
N LEU A 287 17.89 -14.17 6.04
CA LEU A 287 16.94 -14.28 4.95
C LEU A 287 15.77 -15.17 5.36
N SER A 288 14.57 -14.63 5.33
CA SER A 288 13.33 -15.36 5.56
C SER A 288 12.46 -15.39 4.31
N THR A 289 11.79 -16.50 4.06
CA THR A 289 10.73 -16.55 3.06
C THR A 289 9.48 -15.88 3.63
N CYS A 290 8.91 -14.95 2.88
CA CYS A 290 7.75 -14.15 3.27
C CYS A 290 8.08 -13.09 4.33
N GLY A 291 7.99 -13.35 5.62
CA GLY A 291 8.25 -12.38 6.68
C GLY A 291 8.35 -13.02 8.05
N ARG A 292 8.39 -12.21 9.10
CA ARG A 292 8.51 -12.67 10.51
C ARG A 292 7.43 -13.70 10.91
N CYS A 293 6.25 -13.63 10.29
CA CYS A 293 5.13 -14.52 10.58
C CYS A 293 5.47 -16.01 10.34
N ILE A 294 6.44 -16.34 9.49
CA ILE A 294 6.84 -17.73 9.23
C ILE A 294 7.44 -18.41 10.47
N HIS A 295 7.97 -17.61 11.39
CA HIS A 295 8.57 -18.12 12.63
C HIS A 295 7.54 -18.34 13.75
N VAL A 296 6.26 -17.98 13.51
CA VAL A 296 5.17 -18.18 14.47
C VAL A 296 4.32 -19.36 14.01
N PRO A 297 4.31 -20.49 14.75
CA PRO A 297 3.57 -21.67 14.36
C PRO A 297 2.08 -21.38 14.11
N GLY A 298 1.55 -21.84 12.96
CA GLY A 298 0.15 -21.68 12.57
C GLY A 298 -0.23 -20.30 12.05
N LEU A 299 0.62 -19.29 12.16
CA LEU A 299 0.25 -17.92 11.76
C LEU A 299 0.09 -17.75 10.24
N CYS A 300 0.78 -18.56 9.44
CA CYS A 300 0.59 -18.58 7.98
C CYS A 300 -0.83 -18.98 7.57
N ASP A 301 -1.53 -19.78 8.36
CA ASP A 301 -2.91 -20.21 8.09
C ASP A 301 -3.93 -19.08 8.37
N GLU A 302 -3.49 -18.04 9.07
CA GLU A 302 -4.25 -16.82 9.39
C GLU A 302 -3.71 -15.58 8.68
N CYS A 303 -2.96 -15.77 7.57
CA CYS A 303 -2.30 -14.67 6.85
C CYS A 303 -3.30 -13.62 6.36
N GLY A 304 -3.06 -12.36 6.72
CA GLY A 304 -3.86 -11.21 6.30
C GLY A 304 -3.27 -10.41 5.14
N TYR A 305 -2.10 -10.78 4.64
CA TYR A 305 -1.41 -10.02 3.60
C TYR A 305 -1.98 -10.31 2.21
N PHE A 306 -2.69 -9.32 1.62
CA PHE A 306 -3.25 -9.44 0.27
C PHE A 306 -2.16 -9.69 -0.77
N PHE A 307 -1.04 -8.99 -0.70
CA PHE A 307 0.05 -9.20 -1.63
C PHE A 307 0.59 -10.64 -1.61
N ALA A 308 0.57 -11.32 -0.45
CA ALA A 308 0.98 -12.71 -0.37
C ALA A 308 0.04 -13.63 -1.16
N ALA A 309 -1.27 -13.42 -1.05
CA ALA A 309 -2.27 -14.12 -1.85
C ALA A 309 -2.14 -13.79 -3.34
N GLU A 310 -2.04 -12.50 -3.68
CA GLU A 310 -1.94 -12.00 -5.04
C GLU A 310 -0.73 -12.59 -5.77
N TYR A 311 0.48 -12.49 -5.19
CA TYR A 311 1.68 -13.06 -5.78
C TYR A 311 1.66 -14.59 -5.83
N ALA A 312 1.17 -15.24 -4.78
CA ALA A 312 1.05 -16.71 -4.77
C ALA A 312 0.15 -17.21 -5.91
N LEU A 313 -0.96 -16.52 -6.18
CA LEU A 313 -1.90 -16.85 -7.24
C LEU A 313 -1.35 -16.53 -8.64
N VAL A 314 -0.68 -15.38 -8.81
CA VAL A 314 -0.02 -15.02 -10.07
C VAL A 314 0.97 -16.10 -10.48
N PHE A 315 1.84 -16.52 -9.58
CA PHE A 315 2.89 -17.51 -9.89
C PHE A 315 2.41 -18.97 -9.86
N ARG A 316 1.12 -19.19 -9.56
CA ARG A 316 0.41 -20.44 -9.85
C ARG A 316 -0.34 -20.43 -11.19
N GLY A 317 -0.26 -19.33 -11.92
CA GLY A 317 -0.87 -19.22 -13.25
C GLY A 317 -2.36 -18.88 -13.22
N ASN A 318 -2.87 -18.25 -12.16
CA ASN A 318 -4.25 -17.74 -12.13
C ASN A 318 -4.39 -16.58 -13.12
N LEU A 319 -4.95 -16.84 -14.29
CA LEU A 319 -5.03 -15.89 -15.39
C LEU A 319 -5.82 -14.62 -15.05
N ARG A 320 -6.85 -14.72 -14.19
CA ARG A 320 -7.64 -13.55 -13.77
C ARG A 320 -6.77 -12.62 -12.92
N VAL A 321 -6.09 -13.16 -11.91
CA VAL A 321 -5.19 -12.39 -11.03
C VAL A 321 -4.02 -11.81 -11.83
N ILE A 322 -3.43 -12.57 -12.77
CA ILE A 322 -2.35 -12.09 -13.66
C ILE A 322 -2.81 -10.88 -14.48
N THR A 323 -3.98 -10.99 -15.14
CA THR A 323 -4.49 -9.92 -15.98
C THR A 323 -4.79 -8.66 -15.18
N GLU A 324 -5.36 -8.84 -14.00
CA GLU A 324 -5.69 -7.74 -13.10
C GLU A 324 -4.42 -7.09 -12.55
N MET A 325 -3.41 -7.87 -12.13
CA MET A 325 -2.12 -7.36 -11.69
C MET A 325 -1.44 -6.51 -12.76
N LEU A 326 -1.39 -6.96 -14.00
CA LEU A 326 -0.81 -6.19 -15.10
C LEU A 326 -1.51 -4.83 -15.28
N ARG A 327 -2.85 -4.80 -15.23
CA ARG A 327 -3.62 -3.55 -15.33
C ARG A 327 -3.36 -2.62 -14.15
N THR A 328 -3.34 -3.16 -12.94
CA THR A 328 -3.14 -2.38 -11.70
C THR A 328 -1.74 -1.78 -11.64
N TYR A 329 -0.71 -2.57 -11.94
CA TYR A 329 0.67 -2.08 -11.94
C TYR A 329 0.91 -1.03 -13.03
N THR A 330 0.36 -1.19 -14.23
CA THR A 330 0.48 -0.16 -15.28
C THR A 330 -0.26 1.14 -14.93
N ARG A 331 -1.24 1.08 -14.03
CA ARG A 331 -2.02 2.25 -13.62
C ARG A 331 -1.39 3.01 -12.45
N TYR A 332 -0.80 2.33 -11.48
CA TYR A 332 -0.43 2.92 -10.20
C TYR A 332 1.07 2.94 -9.89
N VAL A 333 1.90 2.21 -10.61
CA VAL A 333 3.36 2.16 -10.48
C VAL A 333 4.04 2.73 -11.72
#